data_9f8cdd856afa33383e568d9a19a3e0da
#
_entry.id   9f8cdd856afa33383e568d9a19a3e0da
#
_cell.length_a   1.000
_cell.length_b   1.000
_cell.length_c   1.000
_cell.angle_alpha   90.00
_cell.angle_beta   90.00
_cell.angle_gamma   90.00
#
_symmetry.space_group_name_H-M   'P 1'
#
loop_
_entity.id
_entity.type
_entity.pdbx_description
1 polymer ?
#
loop_
_entity_poly.entity_id
_entity_poly.type
_entity_poly.pdbx_seq_one_letter_code
_entity_poly.pdbx_strand_id
1 'polypeptide(L)'
;MLAGCAGEEKDLFDKSAAERLNETGKIYTARLQSSEAGWVMEYYPTNSDEEYKGRGYVILADFDKDESVTLAMNNVMSDDVYMEGRSLWEIIADNGPVLTFNTYNEVLHCFSNPEYYESGKGFEGDYEFVMIDVPEDGEFIMLKGKKRGTYVRLTRLPAGTNFEEYLADIKAFHNGIFPASAVNENVLQVGDKKYSINNANSGMLGMYPHGGDAITETTTHPFLITKRDGKYYLRFRSAIEVDDETSEQEFVYDEANDRFIGTTNEANYIEGEDPVHFFYTVFGSDAHRWQWTRTSEMSESQKAALDEVAAGFRALTNLSLRLVGENVVMRVQYRNSRNQNASVDFIFNVTEEADGITLKYDKPVLDAGANVLPANPALATYLETMSQKFTVTAGSSRFNMNTLRLTAASDSNNWIIVTYY
;
A
#
# COMPACT_ATOMS: atom_id res chain seq x y z
N MET A 1 72.95 -19.79 -27.25
CA MET A 1 72.05 -18.78 -27.86
C MET A 1 70.62 -19.20 -27.53
N LEU A 2 70.06 -18.55 -26.53
CA LEU A 2 68.65 -18.65 -26.22
C LEU A 2 67.93 -17.50 -26.87
N ALA A 3 67.19 -17.73 -27.92
CA ALA A 3 66.29 -16.76 -28.55
C ALA A 3 65.01 -16.69 -27.71
N GLY A 4 64.85 -15.63 -26.94
CA GLY A 4 63.58 -15.33 -26.28
C GLY A 4 62.58 -14.88 -27.32
N CYS A 5 61.51 -15.63 -27.53
CA CYS A 5 60.32 -15.15 -28.23
C CYS A 5 59.67 -14.09 -27.34
N ALA A 6 59.94 -12.84 -27.56
CA ALA A 6 59.07 -11.75 -27.16
C ALA A 6 57.91 -11.73 -28.17
N GLY A 7 56.87 -12.50 -27.90
CA GLY A 7 55.59 -12.28 -28.56
C GLY A 7 55.03 -10.99 -27.99
N GLU A 8 54.92 -9.93 -28.81
CA GLU A 8 54.06 -8.79 -28.50
C GLU A 8 52.65 -9.35 -28.39
N GLU A 9 52.16 -9.49 -27.15
CA GLU A 9 50.72 -9.61 -26.94
C GLU A 9 50.08 -8.36 -27.55
N LYS A 10 49.38 -8.53 -28.66
CA LYS A 10 48.54 -7.46 -29.19
C LYS A 10 47.53 -7.15 -28.11
N ASP A 11 47.60 -5.93 -27.56
CA ASP A 11 46.57 -5.43 -26.66
C ASP A 11 45.22 -5.63 -27.35
N LEU A 12 44.34 -6.41 -26.75
CA LEU A 12 43.01 -6.68 -27.24
C LEU A 12 42.14 -5.40 -27.31
N PHE A 13 42.64 -4.33 -26.69
CA PHE A 13 41.96 -3.04 -26.60
C PHE A 13 42.92 -1.89 -26.98
N ASP A 14 42.43 -0.93 -27.71
CA ASP A 14 43.21 0.28 -28.13
C ASP A 14 43.58 1.19 -26.94
N LYS A 15 42.94 1.03 -25.77
CA LYS A 15 43.14 1.82 -24.55
C LYS A 15 43.42 0.94 -23.34
N SER A 16 44.22 1.43 -22.43
CA SER A 16 44.49 0.78 -21.16
C SER A 16 43.18 0.65 -20.32
N ALA A 17 43.18 -0.29 -19.37
CA ALA A 17 42.03 -0.46 -18.47
C ALA A 17 41.72 0.82 -17.66
N ALA A 18 42.76 1.56 -17.25
CA ALA A 18 42.62 2.80 -16.48
C ALA A 18 41.99 3.92 -17.36
N GLU A 19 42.41 4.04 -18.64
CA GLU A 19 41.83 5.02 -19.57
C GLU A 19 40.37 4.72 -19.85
N ARG A 20 39.99 3.45 -20.08
CA ARG A 20 38.59 3.04 -20.28
C ARG A 20 37.75 3.36 -19.06
N LEU A 21 38.24 3.05 -17.85
CA LEU A 21 37.52 3.32 -16.62
C LEU A 21 37.31 4.81 -16.37
N ASN A 22 38.31 5.66 -16.66
CA ASN A 22 38.19 7.12 -16.61
C ASN A 22 37.18 7.67 -17.60
N GLU A 23 37.14 7.14 -18.83
CA GLU A 23 36.15 7.52 -19.82
C GLU A 23 34.73 7.12 -19.39
N THR A 24 34.57 5.89 -18.89
CA THR A 24 33.30 5.43 -18.35
C THR A 24 32.85 6.32 -17.19
N GLY A 25 33.74 6.71 -16.28
CA GLY A 25 33.43 7.63 -15.20
C GLY A 25 32.89 8.97 -15.69
N LYS A 26 33.51 9.54 -16.74
CA LYS A 26 33.02 10.80 -17.35
C LYS A 26 31.64 10.66 -17.99
N ILE A 27 31.38 9.52 -18.66
CA ILE A 27 30.09 9.25 -19.29
C ILE A 27 29.00 9.13 -18.20
N TYR A 28 29.30 8.40 -17.13
CA TYR A 28 28.35 8.19 -16.04
C TYR A 28 28.11 9.46 -15.21
N THR A 29 29.16 10.28 -15.00
CA THR A 29 29.00 11.63 -14.43
C THR A 29 28.05 12.47 -15.26
N ALA A 30 28.27 12.55 -16.57
CA ALA A 30 27.36 13.27 -17.46
C ALA A 30 25.93 12.70 -17.44
N ARG A 31 25.78 11.39 -17.26
CA ARG A 31 24.48 10.72 -17.16
C ARG A 31 23.73 11.13 -15.89
N LEU A 32 24.37 11.09 -14.73
CA LEU A 32 23.78 11.54 -13.46
C LEU A 32 23.35 13.02 -13.53
N GLN A 33 24.19 13.88 -14.13
CA GLN A 33 23.94 15.32 -14.30
C GLN A 33 22.95 15.66 -15.42
N SER A 34 22.47 14.68 -16.18
CA SER A 34 21.59 14.90 -17.33
C SER A 34 20.12 15.04 -16.98
N SER A 35 19.72 14.74 -15.75
CA SER A 35 18.35 14.95 -15.29
C SER A 35 18.18 16.41 -14.85
N GLU A 36 17.18 17.09 -15.41
CA GLU A 36 16.87 18.48 -15.06
C GLU A 36 16.30 18.61 -13.63
N ALA A 37 15.53 17.62 -13.19
CA ALA A 37 14.89 17.60 -11.88
C ALA A 37 15.45 16.51 -10.95
N GLY A 38 16.59 15.88 -11.31
CA GLY A 38 17.17 14.83 -10.49
C GLY A 38 16.54 13.44 -10.68
N TRP A 39 16.68 12.62 -9.68
CA TRP A 39 16.38 11.19 -9.71
C TRP A 39 15.61 10.75 -8.47
N VAL A 40 14.73 9.78 -8.63
CA VAL A 40 14.16 8.99 -7.53
C VAL A 40 15.12 7.83 -7.24
N MET A 41 15.66 7.77 -6.04
CA MET A 41 16.52 6.69 -5.55
C MET A 41 15.70 5.73 -4.70
N GLU A 42 15.47 4.53 -5.22
CA GLU A 42 14.82 3.42 -4.49
C GLU A 42 15.87 2.75 -3.60
N TYR A 43 15.96 3.16 -2.35
CA TYR A 43 17.03 2.78 -1.43
C TYR A 43 16.58 1.74 -0.42
N TYR A 44 17.33 0.65 -0.32
CA TYR A 44 17.18 -0.37 0.71
C TYR A 44 18.50 -0.48 1.48
N PRO A 45 18.53 -0.13 2.78
CA PRO A 45 19.79 -0.16 3.56
C PRO A 45 20.45 -1.53 3.60
N THR A 46 19.65 -2.58 3.79
CA THR A 46 20.14 -3.98 3.82
C THR A 46 19.15 -4.93 3.12
N ASN A 47 19.59 -6.19 2.94
CA ASN A 47 18.72 -7.30 2.52
C ASN A 47 18.01 -7.99 3.70
N SER A 48 18.01 -7.39 4.88
CA SER A 48 17.31 -7.90 6.06
C SER A 48 15.79 -7.90 5.85
N ASP A 49 15.10 -8.80 6.54
CA ASP A 49 13.64 -8.79 6.64
C ASP A 49 13.15 -8.15 7.95
N GLU A 50 14.06 -7.56 8.75
CA GLU A 50 13.72 -6.74 9.90
C GLU A 50 13.04 -5.44 9.45
N GLU A 51 11.94 -5.08 10.11
CA GLU A 51 11.03 -4.02 9.67
C GLU A 51 11.73 -2.72 9.23
N TYR A 52 12.51 -2.10 10.07
CA TYR A 52 13.13 -0.81 9.73
C TYR A 52 14.39 -0.95 8.87
N LYS A 53 15.16 -2.00 9.03
CA LYS A 53 16.40 -2.23 8.26
C LYS A 53 16.12 -2.67 6.83
N GLY A 54 15.15 -3.55 6.66
CA GLY A 54 14.84 -4.16 5.36
C GLY A 54 13.90 -3.35 4.49
N ARG A 55 13.15 -2.39 5.08
CA ARG A 55 12.20 -1.56 4.32
C ARG A 55 12.89 -0.66 3.31
N GLY A 56 12.17 -0.29 2.29
CA GLY A 56 12.63 0.67 1.30
C GLY A 56 12.42 2.12 1.75
N TYR A 57 13.30 2.99 1.28
CA TYR A 57 13.24 4.44 1.50
C TYR A 57 13.35 5.14 0.15
N VAL A 58 12.41 6.03 -0.15
CA VAL A 58 12.52 6.91 -1.30
C VAL A 58 13.39 8.09 -0.92
N ILE A 59 14.51 8.27 -1.64
CA ILE A 59 15.39 9.43 -1.55
C ILE A 59 15.38 10.10 -2.92
N LEU A 60 15.27 11.42 -2.96
CA LEU A 60 15.44 12.17 -4.20
C LEU A 60 16.88 12.70 -4.27
N ALA A 61 17.48 12.68 -5.45
CA ALA A 61 18.87 13.04 -5.66
C ALA A 61 19.03 13.93 -6.90
N ASP A 62 19.58 15.13 -6.73
CA ASP A 62 19.95 16.03 -7.82
C ASP A 62 21.46 16.23 -7.85
N PHE A 63 22.09 15.81 -8.95
CA PHE A 63 23.54 15.81 -9.14
C PHE A 63 23.96 17.06 -9.95
N ASP A 64 24.43 18.07 -9.26
CA ASP A 64 24.89 19.32 -9.84
C ASP A 64 26.22 19.20 -10.62
N LYS A 65 26.46 20.15 -11.53
CA LYS A 65 27.69 20.21 -12.33
C LYS A 65 28.94 20.61 -11.53
N ASP A 66 28.75 21.17 -10.34
CA ASP A 66 29.84 21.57 -9.44
C ASP A 66 30.26 20.45 -8.46
N GLU A 67 29.95 19.19 -8.80
CA GLU A 67 30.22 17.99 -7.98
C GLU A 67 29.48 17.98 -6.64
N SER A 68 28.46 18.83 -6.47
CA SER A 68 27.57 18.72 -5.34
C SER A 68 26.32 17.91 -5.68
N VAL A 69 25.70 17.34 -4.66
CA VAL A 69 24.42 16.65 -4.75
C VAL A 69 23.48 17.14 -3.68
N THR A 70 22.26 17.41 -4.05
CA THR A 70 21.15 17.63 -3.11
C THR A 70 20.38 16.33 -2.96
N LEU A 71 20.28 15.82 -1.73
CA LEU A 71 19.45 14.66 -1.39
C LEU A 71 18.26 15.13 -0.54
N ALA A 72 17.09 14.52 -0.74
CA ALA A 72 15.91 14.82 0.06
C ALA A 72 15.13 13.55 0.42
N MET A 73 14.47 13.56 1.60
CA MET A 73 13.56 12.51 2.05
C MET A 73 12.40 13.07 2.87
N ASN A 74 11.34 12.29 3.03
CA ASN A 74 10.22 12.53 3.92
C ASN A 74 9.71 11.18 4.42
N ASN A 75 10.32 10.65 5.46
CA ASN A 75 10.01 9.32 6.01
C ASN A 75 10.35 9.27 7.51
N VAL A 76 10.22 8.10 8.11
CA VAL A 76 10.48 7.88 9.54
C VAL A 76 11.90 8.31 9.98
N MET A 77 12.88 8.33 9.08
CA MET A 77 14.25 8.77 9.39
C MET A 77 14.37 10.29 9.54
N SER A 78 13.41 11.03 9.02
CA SER A 78 13.28 12.49 9.14
C SER A 78 12.08 12.89 10.01
N ASP A 79 11.65 12.02 10.94
CA ASP A 79 10.46 12.23 11.77
C ASP A 79 9.20 12.55 10.94
N ASP A 80 9.12 11.95 9.76
CA ASP A 80 8.02 12.17 8.80
C ASP A 80 7.87 13.62 8.31
N VAL A 81 8.93 14.41 8.38
CA VAL A 81 9.03 15.79 7.88
C VAL A 81 9.97 15.82 6.66
N TYR A 82 9.70 16.72 5.72
CA TYR A 82 10.63 16.96 4.61
C TYR A 82 12.00 17.39 5.14
N MET A 83 13.04 16.72 4.67
CA MET A 83 14.42 17.02 4.99
C MET A 83 15.26 16.97 3.71
N GLU A 84 16.13 17.94 3.55
CA GLU A 84 17.10 17.96 2.46
C GLU A 84 18.51 18.24 2.98
N GLY A 85 19.52 17.67 2.31
CA GLY A 85 20.92 17.86 2.64
C GLY A 85 21.76 17.97 1.38
N ARG A 86 22.79 18.82 1.42
CA ARG A 86 23.73 19.00 0.31
C ARG A 86 25.12 18.50 0.71
N SER A 87 25.75 17.77 -0.20
CA SER A 87 27.09 17.21 -0.01
C SER A 87 27.85 17.13 -1.34
N LEU A 88 29.08 16.66 -1.30
CA LEU A 88 29.86 16.37 -2.52
C LEU A 88 29.71 14.90 -2.90
N TRP A 89 29.80 14.63 -4.19
CA TRP A 89 29.82 13.30 -4.77
C TRP A 89 30.88 13.21 -5.88
N GLU A 90 31.30 11.98 -6.16
CA GLU A 90 32.20 11.70 -7.29
C GLU A 90 32.01 10.27 -7.79
N ILE A 91 32.51 9.98 -8.98
CA ILE A 91 32.68 8.61 -9.46
C ILE A 91 34.14 8.26 -9.39
N ILE A 92 34.47 7.31 -8.54
CA ILE A 92 35.83 6.79 -8.37
C ILE A 92 36.04 5.49 -9.15
N ALA A 93 37.30 5.23 -9.50
CA ALA A 93 37.74 4.01 -10.15
C ALA A 93 38.17 2.98 -9.09
N ASP A 94 37.29 2.00 -8.76
CA ASP A 94 37.58 0.92 -7.83
C ASP A 94 36.88 -0.38 -8.28
N ASN A 95 37.61 -1.27 -8.94
CA ASN A 95 37.06 -2.49 -9.58
C ASN A 95 35.81 -2.26 -10.45
N GLY A 96 35.71 -1.08 -11.03
CA GLY A 96 34.57 -0.54 -11.77
C GLY A 96 34.28 0.90 -11.38
N PRO A 97 33.30 1.55 -12.02
CA PRO A 97 32.86 2.88 -11.63
C PRO A 97 32.04 2.80 -10.36
N VAL A 98 32.42 3.54 -9.33
CA VAL A 98 31.72 3.60 -8.03
C VAL A 98 31.27 5.03 -7.77
N LEU A 99 29.96 5.23 -7.64
CA LEU A 99 29.38 6.46 -7.13
C LEU A 99 29.62 6.52 -5.62
N THR A 100 30.26 7.58 -5.14
CA THR A 100 30.52 7.81 -3.71
C THR A 100 30.03 9.19 -3.28
N PHE A 101 29.41 9.24 -2.09
CA PHE A 101 29.02 10.46 -1.40
C PHE A 101 30.10 10.75 -0.37
N ASN A 102 31.13 11.47 -0.80
CA ASN A 102 32.41 11.61 -0.10
C ASN A 102 32.43 12.67 1.02
N THR A 103 31.37 13.45 1.18
CA THR A 103 31.15 14.30 2.36
C THR A 103 29.84 13.95 3.05
N TYR A 104 29.77 14.21 4.36
CA TYR A 104 28.58 13.87 5.15
C TYR A 104 27.31 14.51 4.59
N ASN A 105 26.29 13.69 4.39
CA ASN A 105 24.94 14.11 4.02
C ASN A 105 23.96 13.42 4.97
N GLU A 106 23.22 14.18 5.74
CA GLU A 106 22.33 13.64 6.77
C GLU A 106 21.25 12.70 6.20
N VAL A 107 20.73 12.99 4.99
CA VAL A 107 19.72 12.19 4.32
C VAL A 107 20.18 10.77 4.01
N LEU A 108 21.46 10.57 3.62
CA LEU A 108 21.96 9.25 3.26
C LEU A 108 22.79 8.61 4.40
N HIS A 109 23.63 9.40 5.05
CA HIS A 109 24.55 8.87 6.04
C HIS A 109 23.88 8.47 7.37
N CYS A 110 22.65 8.92 7.63
CA CYS A 110 21.85 8.41 8.77
C CYS A 110 21.70 6.89 8.71
N PHE A 111 21.59 6.29 7.52
CA PHE A 111 21.48 4.84 7.33
C PHE A 111 22.80 4.08 7.57
N SER A 112 23.93 4.75 7.56
CA SER A 112 25.23 4.16 7.88
C SER A 112 25.72 4.49 9.29
N ASN A 113 25.01 5.35 10.01
CA ASN A 113 25.36 5.74 11.37
C ASN A 113 24.97 4.64 12.39
N PRO A 114 25.91 4.08 13.15
CA PRO A 114 25.63 3.00 14.11
C PRO A 114 24.77 3.44 15.31
N GLU A 115 24.61 4.73 15.55
CA GLU A 115 23.80 5.26 16.67
C GLU A 115 22.29 5.34 16.33
N TYR A 116 21.93 5.29 15.03
CA TYR A 116 20.53 5.26 14.61
C TYR A 116 19.96 3.85 14.72
N TYR A 117 18.70 3.72 15.11
CA TYR A 117 17.90 2.51 15.21
C TYR A 117 18.33 1.58 16.35
N GLU A 118 19.40 0.83 16.23
CA GLU A 118 19.92 -0.06 17.25
C GLU A 118 21.33 0.37 17.60
N SER A 119 21.56 0.76 18.84
CA SER A 119 22.86 1.27 19.29
C SER A 119 24.01 0.29 18.97
N GLY A 120 25.01 0.78 18.28
CA GLY A 120 26.20 0.05 17.87
C GLY A 120 26.05 -0.77 16.57
N LYS A 121 24.87 -0.85 15.96
CA LYS A 121 24.63 -1.53 14.68
C LYS A 121 24.08 -0.62 13.59
N GLY A 122 23.12 0.25 13.93
CA GLY A 122 22.42 1.10 12.98
C GLY A 122 21.67 0.32 11.90
N PHE A 123 21.36 0.98 10.80
CA PHE A 123 20.74 0.37 9.62
C PHE A 123 21.74 -0.38 8.73
N GLU A 124 23.02 -0.16 8.93
CA GLU A 124 24.13 -0.76 8.14
C GLU A 124 24.10 -0.41 6.64
N GLY A 125 23.49 0.72 6.25
CA GLY A 125 23.33 1.13 4.87
C GLY A 125 24.65 1.54 4.18
N ASP A 126 24.67 1.43 2.86
CA ASP A 126 25.78 1.85 2.01
C ASP A 126 25.62 3.32 1.56
N TYR A 127 26.75 4.00 1.40
CA TYR A 127 26.86 5.32 0.75
C TYR A 127 27.89 5.32 -0.40
N GLU A 128 28.41 4.15 -0.75
CA GLU A 128 29.22 3.87 -1.93
C GLU A 128 28.53 2.79 -2.77
N PHE A 129 28.37 3.04 -4.08
CA PHE A 129 27.60 2.18 -4.95
C PHE A 129 28.34 1.89 -6.25
N VAL A 130 28.52 0.61 -6.56
CA VAL A 130 29.00 0.17 -7.88
C VAL A 130 27.92 0.45 -8.90
N MET A 131 28.23 1.14 -9.98
CA MET A 131 27.32 1.41 -11.09
C MET A 131 27.30 0.19 -12.02
N ILE A 132 26.21 -0.58 -11.99
CA ILE A 132 26.14 -1.89 -12.67
C ILE A 132 25.41 -1.86 -14.00
N ASP A 133 24.46 -0.94 -14.15
CA ASP A 133 23.76 -0.72 -15.42
C ASP A 133 23.42 0.78 -15.59
N VAL A 134 23.89 1.37 -16.70
CA VAL A 134 23.71 2.79 -17.00
C VAL A 134 23.31 2.91 -18.47
N PRO A 135 22.04 2.67 -18.82
CA PRO A 135 21.56 2.69 -20.19
C PRO A 135 21.78 4.04 -20.90
N GLU A 136 21.96 3.99 -22.20
CA GLU A 136 22.17 5.20 -23.01
C GLU A 136 20.94 6.11 -23.05
N ASP A 137 19.73 5.55 -23.02
CA ASP A 137 18.48 6.31 -22.96
C ASP A 137 18.32 7.13 -21.66
N GLY A 138 18.99 6.70 -20.58
CA GLY A 138 19.07 7.44 -19.33
C GLY A 138 17.78 7.48 -18.52
N GLU A 139 16.84 6.58 -18.76
CA GLU A 139 15.58 6.50 -18.00
C GLU A 139 15.78 5.96 -16.59
N PHE A 140 16.75 5.06 -16.42
CA PHE A 140 17.12 4.53 -15.10
C PHE A 140 18.63 4.29 -15.00
N ILE A 141 19.11 4.11 -13.77
CA ILE A 141 20.48 3.66 -13.47
C ILE A 141 20.38 2.64 -12.36
N MET A 142 21.05 1.48 -12.54
CA MET A 142 21.14 0.47 -11.51
C MET A 142 22.49 0.53 -10.79
N LEU A 143 22.39 0.58 -9.47
CA LEU A 143 23.52 0.63 -8.56
C LEU A 143 23.50 -0.59 -7.65
N LYS A 144 24.67 -0.95 -7.11
CA LYS A 144 24.79 -1.98 -6.09
C LYS A 144 25.65 -1.48 -4.94
N GLY A 145 25.13 -1.52 -3.74
CA GLY A 145 25.85 -1.17 -2.53
C GLY A 145 27.18 -1.94 -2.43
N LYS A 146 28.27 -1.23 -2.23
CA LYS A 146 29.62 -1.80 -2.26
C LYS A 146 29.89 -2.75 -1.10
N LYS A 147 29.34 -2.47 0.07
CA LYS A 147 29.57 -3.23 1.29
C LYS A 147 28.46 -4.24 1.58
N ARG A 148 27.19 -3.84 1.39
CA ARG A 148 26.02 -4.67 1.73
C ARG A 148 25.42 -5.37 0.52
N GLY A 149 25.72 -4.88 -0.68
CA GLY A 149 25.30 -5.52 -1.93
C GLY A 149 23.83 -5.35 -2.27
N THR A 150 23.12 -4.42 -1.61
CA THR A 150 21.73 -4.08 -1.92
C THR A 150 21.66 -3.38 -3.28
N TYR A 151 20.61 -3.70 -4.03
CA TYR A 151 20.35 -3.01 -5.30
C TYR A 151 19.64 -1.70 -5.05
N VAL A 152 20.04 -0.66 -5.77
CA VAL A 152 19.45 0.67 -5.78
C VAL A 152 19.13 1.04 -7.22
N ARG A 153 17.90 1.47 -7.48
CA ARG A 153 17.50 2.00 -8.77
C ARG A 153 17.34 3.50 -8.66
N LEU A 154 18.00 4.23 -9.56
CA LEU A 154 17.71 5.64 -9.82
C LEU A 154 16.78 5.70 -11.01
N THR A 155 15.62 6.34 -10.86
CA THR A 155 14.70 6.61 -11.97
C THR A 155 14.62 8.12 -12.18
N ARG A 156 14.67 8.56 -13.44
CA ARG A 156 14.65 9.98 -13.80
C ARG A 156 13.35 10.63 -13.36
N LEU A 157 13.45 11.81 -12.73
CA LEU A 157 12.29 12.65 -12.43
C LEU A 157 11.88 13.47 -13.65
N PRO A 158 10.58 13.70 -13.87
CA PRO A 158 10.11 14.65 -14.87
C PRO A 158 10.63 16.06 -14.62
N ALA A 159 10.94 16.79 -15.68
CA ALA A 159 11.38 18.17 -15.59
C ALA A 159 10.40 19.05 -14.79
N GLY A 160 10.94 19.93 -13.95
CA GLY A 160 10.13 20.81 -13.10
C GLY A 160 9.54 20.16 -11.85
N THR A 161 9.91 18.92 -11.52
CA THR A 161 9.45 18.26 -10.27
C THR A 161 9.99 18.99 -9.04
N ASN A 162 9.10 19.36 -8.14
CA ASN A 162 9.46 19.84 -6.80
C ASN A 162 9.62 18.64 -5.84
N PHE A 163 10.73 18.57 -5.12
CA PHE A 163 11.06 17.45 -4.24
C PHE A 163 10.10 17.28 -3.07
N GLU A 164 9.76 18.36 -2.40
CA GLU A 164 8.85 18.33 -1.25
C GLU A 164 7.45 17.89 -1.66
N GLU A 165 6.94 18.45 -2.75
CA GLU A 165 5.62 18.09 -3.30
C GLU A 165 5.58 16.62 -3.76
N TYR A 166 6.63 16.15 -4.44
CA TYR A 166 6.71 14.75 -4.88
C TYR A 166 6.69 13.77 -3.71
N LEU A 167 7.52 14.01 -2.69
CA LEU A 167 7.59 13.14 -1.52
C LEU A 167 6.29 13.17 -0.70
N ALA A 168 5.66 14.33 -0.57
CA ALA A 168 4.35 14.46 0.08
C ALA A 168 3.26 13.70 -0.68
N ASP A 169 3.26 13.78 -2.02
CA ASP A 169 2.28 13.13 -2.88
C ASP A 169 2.37 11.58 -2.81
N ILE A 170 3.56 11.00 -2.98
CA ILE A 170 3.72 9.53 -2.87
C ILE A 170 3.40 9.02 -1.46
N LYS A 171 3.70 9.78 -0.42
CA LYS A 171 3.35 9.46 0.97
C LYS A 171 1.85 9.51 1.21
N ALA A 172 1.19 10.54 0.70
CA ALA A 172 -0.27 10.68 0.78
C ALA A 172 -0.96 9.52 0.05
N PHE A 173 -0.48 9.17 -1.14
CA PHE A 173 -0.98 8.03 -1.90
C PHE A 173 -0.79 6.72 -1.14
N HIS A 174 0.42 6.43 -0.64
CA HIS A 174 0.70 5.24 0.16
C HIS A 174 -0.26 5.12 1.35
N ASN A 175 -0.41 6.18 2.13
CA ASN A 175 -1.28 6.19 3.31
C ASN A 175 -2.77 6.07 2.94
N GLY A 176 -3.17 6.52 1.75
CA GLY A 176 -4.53 6.37 1.24
C GLY A 176 -4.86 4.93 0.82
N ILE A 177 -3.91 4.26 0.17
CA ILE A 177 -4.06 2.86 -0.28
C ILE A 177 -3.85 1.88 0.88
N PHE A 178 -2.82 2.07 1.70
CA PHE A 178 -2.46 1.18 2.81
C PHE A 178 -2.47 1.90 4.17
N PRO A 179 -3.62 2.40 4.63
CA PRO A 179 -3.68 3.06 5.92
C PRO A 179 -3.47 2.06 7.07
N ALA A 180 -2.88 2.52 8.16
CA ALA A 180 -2.71 1.72 9.37
C ALA A 180 -4.05 1.27 9.99
N SER A 181 -5.14 1.94 9.63
CA SER A 181 -6.51 1.63 10.07
C SER A 181 -7.26 0.68 9.11
N ALA A 182 -6.61 0.13 8.09
CA ALA A 182 -7.25 -0.83 7.20
C ALA A 182 -7.77 -2.05 7.99
N VAL A 183 -8.98 -2.47 7.68
CA VAL A 183 -9.69 -3.54 8.39
C VAL A 183 -9.87 -4.79 7.54
N ASN A 184 -9.62 -4.68 6.24
CA ASN A 184 -9.68 -5.78 5.28
C ASN A 184 -8.27 -6.17 4.82
N GLU A 185 -8.15 -7.38 4.36
CA GLU A 185 -6.96 -7.85 3.65
C GLU A 185 -7.01 -7.40 2.18
N ASN A 186 -5.87 -7.48 1.54
CA ASN A 186 -5.76 -7.27 0.10
C ASN A 186 -5.28 -8.58 -0.54
N VAL A 187 -5.42 -8.68 -1.84
CA VAL A 187 -5.05 -9.86 -2.62
C VAL A 187 -3.97 -9.49 -3.63
N LEU A 188 -2.89 -10.27 -3.64
CA LEU A 188 -1.88 -10.27 -4.70
C LEU A 188 -2.07 -11.53 -5.56
N GLN A 189 -2.13 -11.37 -6.87
CA GLN A 189 -2.06 -12.48 -7.82
C GLN A 189 -0.82 -12.34 -8.70
N VAL A 190 -0.04 -13.44 -8.79
CA VAL A 190 1.05 -13.60 -9.74
C VAL A 190 0.91 -14.97 -10.42
N GLY A 191 0.75 -14.97 -11.72
CA GLY A 191 0.42 -16.18 -12.47
C GLY A 191 -0.89 -16.80 -11.99
N ASP A 192 -0.85 -18.08 -11.62
CA ASP A 192 -1.99 -18.84 -11.08
C ASP A 192 -2.09 -18.79 -9.54
N LYS A 193 -1.14 -18.15 -8.87
CA LYS A 193 -1.08 -18.08 -7.41
C LYS A 193 -1.72 -16.82 -6.88
N LYS A 194 -2.54 -17.00 -5.84
CA LYS A 194 -3.12 -15.91 -5.04
C LYS A 194 -2.56 -15.91 -3.64
N TYR A 195 -2.32 -14.72 -3.13
CA TYR A 195 -1.81 -14.47 -1.79
C TYR A 195 -2.69 -13.43 -1.11
N SER A 196 -2.97 -13.64 0.18
CA SER A 196 -3.46 -12.57 1.04
C SER A 196 -2.30 -11.72 1.49
N ILE A 197 -2.48 -10.39 1.51
CA ILE A 197 -1.48 -9.42 1.92
C ILE A 197 -2.01 -8.51 3.02
N ASN A 198 -1.15 -8.24 4.01
CA ASN A 198 -1.46 -7.41 5.16
C ASN A 198 -0.26 -6.52 5.55
N ASN A 199 -0.45 -5.64 6.53
CA ASN A 199 0.60 -4.79 7.13
C ASN A 199 1.36 -3.90 6.12
N ALA A 200 0.81 -3.63 4.95
CA ALA A 200 1.48 -2.86 3.89
C ALA A 200 1.74 -1.39 4.27
N ASN A 201 1.10 -0.87 5.31
CA ASN A 201 1.28 0.50 5.80
C ASN A 201 2.72 0.81 6.24
N SER A 202 3.49 -0.21 6.65
CA SER A 202 4.88 -0.05 7.05
C SER A 202 5.88 -0.04 5.89
N GLY A 203 5.46 -0.33 4.65
CA GLY A 203 6.36 -0.60 3.52
C GLY A 203 6.99 -2.01 3.56
N MET A 204 6.52 -2.86 4.48
CA MET A 204 6.91 -4.26 4.66
C MET A 204 5.65 -5.11 4.58
N LEU A 205 5.29 -5.51 3.40
CA LEU A 205 4.07 -6.26 3.14
C LEU A 205 4.20 -7.69 3.66
N GLY A 206 3.29 -8.12 4.53
CA GLY A 206 3.13 -9.52 4.90
C GLY A 206 2.32 -10.26 3.84
N MET A 207 2.79 -11.43 3.40
CA MET A 207 2.17 -12.22 2.35
C MET A 207 2.08 -13.70 2.76
N TYR A 208 0.92 -14.32 2.55
CA TYR A 208 0.71 -15.75 2.76
C TYR A 208 -0.26 -16.31 1.71
N PRO A 209 -0.27 -17.64 1.44
CA PRO A 209 -1.19 -18.23 0.48
C PRO A 209 -2.65 -17.87 0.80
N HIS A 210 -3.40 -17.44 -0.20
CA HIS A 210 -4.81 -17.06 -0.01
C HIS A 210 -5.64 -18.23 0.50
N GLY A 211 -6.32 -18.04 1.64
CA GLY A 211 -7.00 -19.11 2.38
C GLY A 211 -6.09 -19.98 3.26
N GLY A 212 -4.80 -19.66 3.36
CA GLY A 212 -3.82 -20.29 4.25
C GLY A 212 -3.82 -19.72 5.67
N ASP A 213 -2.85 -20.15 6.47
CA ASP A 213 -2.69 -19.70 7.87
C ASP A 213 -1.75 -18.50 7.94
N ALA A 214 -2.31 -17.31 8.18
CA ALA A 214 -1.57 -16.07 8.32
C ALA A 214 -0.49 -16.10 9.43
N ILE A 215 -0.65 -16.91 10.48
CA ILE A 215 0.28 -16.95 11.62
C ILE A 215 1.55 -17.71 11.26
N THR A 216 1.43 -18.82 10.53
CA THR A 216 2.54 -19.74 10.27
C THR A 216 3.13 -19.63 8.87
N GLU A 217 2.41 -19.04 7.92
CA GLU A 217 2.79 -19.00 6.50
C GLU A 217 3.18 -17.61 5.99
N THR A 218 3.05 -16.55 6.82
CA THR A 218 3.39 -15.19 6.37
C THR A 218 4.89 -15.03 6.12
N THR A 219 5.21 -14.56 4.94
CA THR A 219 6.52 -14.05 4.54
C THR A 219 6.48 -12.53 4.39
N THR A 220 7.63 -11.87 4.53
CA THR A 220 7.70 -10.40 4.50
C THR A 220 8.37 -9.92 3.22
N HIS A 221 7.73 -9.00 2.53
CA HIS A 221 8.18 -8.45 1.25
C HIS A 221 8.26 -6.93 1.31
N PRO A 222 9.47 -6.34 1.38
CA PRO A 222 9.67 -4.90 1.32
C PRO A 222 9.28 -4.36 -0.05
N PHE A 223 8.64 -3.19 -0.04
CA PHE A 223 8.26 -2.48 -1.27
C PHE A 223 8.39 -0.96 -1.12
N LEU A 224 8.34 -0.27 -2.23
CA LEU A 224 8.28 1.18 -2.33
C LEU A 224 7.14 1.61 -3.24
N ILE A 225 6.61 2.80 -2.99
CA ILE A 225 5.75 3.51 -3.93
C ILE A 225 6.52 4.70 -4.48
N THR A 226 6.53 4.81 -5.80
CA THR A 226 7.12 5.92 -6.56
C THR A 226 6.09 6.46 -7.56
N LYS A 227 6.39 7.61 -8.18
CA LYS A 227 5.55 8.20 -9.21
C LYS A 227 6.38 8.55 -10.44
N ARG A 228 5.94 8.17 -11.63
CA ARG A 228 6.51 8.57 -12.91
C ARG A 228 5.40 8.71 -13.95
N ASP A 229 5.51 9.65 -14.85
CA ASP A 229 4.53 9.91 -15.91
C ASP A 229 3.08 10.07 -15.39
N GLY A 230 2.94 10.68 -14.21
CA GLY A 230 1.65 10.89 -13.55
C GLY A 230 1.02 9.65 -12.91
N LYS A 231 1.67 8.48 -12.97
CA LYS A 231 1.16 7.23 -12.41
C LYS A 231 1.97 6.78 -11.20
N TYR A 232 1.31 6.12 -10.24
CA TYR A 232 1.95 5.52 -9.09
C TYR A 232 2.37 4.08 -9.41
N TYR A 233 3.55 3.71 -8.92
CA TYR A 233 4.13 2.38 -9.06
C TYR A 233 4.46 1.81 -7.69
N LEU A 234 4.06 0.58 -7.45
CA LEU A 234 4.49 -0.23 -6.32
C LEU A 234 5.57 -1.19 -6.83
N ARG A 235 6.76 -1.14 -6.23
CA ARG A 235 7.85 -2.02 -6.60
C ARG A 235 8.39 -2.76 -5.39
N PHE A 236 8.42 -4.08 -5.46
CA PHE A 236 9.04 -4.93 -4.45
C PHE A 236 10.57 -4.87 -4.52
N ARG A 237 11.25 -5.01 -3.38
CA ARG A 237 12.72 -5.13 -3.32
C ARG A 237 13.23 -6.27 -4.21
N SER A 238 12.56 -7.41 -4.17
CA SER A 238 12.82 -8.57 -5.02
C SER A 238 11.53 -8.97 -5.73
N ALA A 239 11.63 -9.56 -6.92
CA ALA A 239 10.47 -10.08 -7.61
C ALA A 239 9.73 -11.12 -6.75
N ILE A 240 8.41 -11.14 -6.87
CA ILE A 240 7.58 -12.22 -6.35
C ILE A 240 7.63 -13.35 -7.39
N GLU A 241 8.34 -14.42 -7.08
CA GLU A 241 8.56 -15.56 -7.95
C GLU A 241 7.58 -16.67 -7.60
N VAL A 242 6.89 -17.20 -8.61
CA VAL A 242 5.97 -18.34 -8.50
C VAL A 242 6.67 -19.62 -9.00
N ASP A 243 7.39 -19.47 -10.11
CA ASP A 243 8.23 -20.50 -10.72
C ASP A 243 9.34 -19.82 -11.57
N ASP A 244 10.16 -20.62 -12.26
CA ASP A 244 11.31 -20.15 -13.05
C ASP A 244 10.92 -19.16 -14.19
N GLU A 245 9.67 -19.17 -14.64
CA GLU A 245 9.17 -18.38 -15.77
C GLU A 245 8.17 -17.30 -15.34
N THR A 246 7.59 -17.42 -14.14
CA THR A 246 6.50 -16.57 -13.65
C THR A 246 6.93 -15.77 -12.45
N SER A 247 7.13 -14.48 -12.66
CA SER A 247 7.45 -13.53 -11.60
C SER A 247 6.89 -12.14 -11.90
N GLU A 248 6.74 -11.31 -10.87
CA GLU A 248 6.40 -9.90 -11.01
C GLU A 248 7.09 -9.09 -9.93
N GLN A 249 7.66 -7.95 -10.29
CA GLN A 249 8.34 -7.09 -9.33
C GLN A 249 7.69 -5.72 -9.19
N GLU A 250 7.11 -5.21 -10.25
CA GLU A 250 6.59 -3.85 -10.31
C GLU A 250 5.15 -3.85 -10.80
N PHE A 251 4.34 -3.02 -10.15
CA PHE A 251 2.93 -2.86 -10.46
C PHE A 251 2.61 -1.39 -10.64
N VAL A 252 1.78 -1.05 -11.61
CA VAL A 252 1.27 0.31 -11.85
C VAL A 252 -0.17 0.42 -11.38
N TYR A 253 -0.49 1.52 -10.68
CA TYR A 253 -1.86 1.76 -10.21
C TYR A 253 -2.80 2.15 -11.35
N ASP A 254 -3.88 1.40 -11.47
CA ASP A 254 -5.01 1.63 -12.36
C ASP A 254 -6.13 2.30 -11.54
N GLU A 255 -6.20 3.62 -11.61
CA GLU A 255 -7.16 4.44 -10.87
C GLU A 255 -8.61 4.11 -11.25
N ALA A 256 -8.86 3.75 -12.52
CA ALA A 256 -10.22 3.46 -13.00
C ALA A 256 -10.82 2.19 -12.37
N ASN A 257 -9.97 1.23 -12.03
CA ASN A 257 -10.37 -0.05 -11.44
C ASN A 257 -9.93 -0.22 -9.97
N ASP A 258 -9.33 0.82 -9.37
CA ASP A 258 -8.85 0.82 -7.98
C ASP A 258 -8.01 -0.43 -7.66
N ARG A 259 -6.96 -0.67 -8.48
CA ARG A 259 -6.04 -1.80 -8.33
C ARG A 259 -4.68 -1.50 -8.92
N PHE A 260 -3.67 -2.24 -8.50
CA PHE A 260 -2.37 -2.27 -9.17
C PHE A 260 -2.34 -3.41 -10.19
N ILE A 261 -1.80 -3.18 -11.37
CA ILE A 261 -1.59 -4.18 -12.42
C ILE A 261 -0.10 -4.37 -12.69
N GLY A 262 0.34 -5.61 -12.90
CA GLY A 262 1.73 -5.96 -13.17
C GLY A 262 2.26 -5.28 -14.42
N THR A 263 3.49 -4.76 -14.36
CA THR A 263 4.12 -4.09 -15.51
C THR A 263 4.65 -5.09 -16.54
N THR A 264 4.93 -6.31 -16.12
CA THR A 264 5.38 -7.39 -17.00
C THR A 264 4.21 -8.18 -17.58
N ASN A 265 3.17 -8.39 -16.76
CA ASN A 265 1.97 -9.11 -17.16
C ASN A 265 0.74 -8.51 -16.47
N GLU A 266 -0.17 -7.94 -17.26
CA GLU A 266 -1.41 -7.30 -16.76
C GLU A 266 -2.37 -8.27 -16.05
N ALA A 267 -2.19 -9.60 -16.21
CA ALA A 267 -2.94 -10.59 -15.46
C ALA A 267 -2.47 -10.70 -14.00
N ASN A 268 -1.27 -10.19 -13.67
CA ASN A 268 -0.79 -10.03 -12.30
C ASN A 268 -1.38 -8.76 -11.72
N TYR A 269 -1.88 -8.81 -10.48
CA TYR A 269 -2.50 -7.64 -9.87
C TYR A 269 -2.41 -7.65 -8.34
N ILE A 270 -2.57 -6.45 -7.76
CA ILE A 270 -2.84 -6.26 -6.33
C ILE A 270 -4.16 -5.48 -6.23
N GLU A 271 -5.12 -6.00 -5.50
CA GLU A 271 -6.42 -5.35 -5.29
C GLU A 271 -6.94 -5.58 -3.87
N GLY A 272 -7.89 -4.77 -3.45
CA GLY A 272 -8.62 -5.01 -2.22
C GLY A 272 -9.49 -6.26 -2.32
N GLU A 273 -9.76 -6.89 -1.18
CA GLU A 273 -10.68 -8.01 -1.05
C GLU A 273 -12.04 -7.71 -1.71
N ASP A 274 -12.77 -8.75 -2.07
CA ASP A 274 -14.14 -8.62 -2.58
C ASP A 274 -15.06 -7.98 -1.51
N PRO A 275 -15.71 -6.84 -1.80
CA PRO A 275 -16.59 -6.19 -0.83
C PRO A 275 -17.76 -7.05 -0.36
N VAL A 276 -18.27 -7.95 -1.21
CA VAL A 276 -19.35 -8.89 -0.86
C VAL A 276 -18.85 -9.88 0.19
N HIS A 277 -17.70 -10.49 -0.09
CA HIS A 277 -17.07 -11.43 0.82
C HIS A 277 -16.70 -10.76 2.15
N PHE A 278 -16.06 -9.60 2.10
CA PHE A 278 -15.70 -8.83 3.30
C PHE A 278 -16.92 -8.46 4.15
N PHE A 279 -18.02 -8.02 3.52
CA PHE A 279 -19.26 -7.76 4.26
C PHE A 279 -19.71 -8.99 5.06
N TYR A 280 -19.64 -10.18 4.44
CA TYR A 280 -20.11 -11.42 5.04
C TYR A 280 -19.18 -11.93 6.15
N THR A 281 -17.87 -11.83 5.98
CA THR A 281 -16.86 -12.33 6.95
C THR A 281 -16.94 -11.65 8.30
N VAL A 282 -17.45 -10.41 8.39
CA VAL A 282 -17.68 -9.69 9.64
C VAL A 282 -18.59 -10.48 10.61
N PHE A 283 -19.48 -11.32 10.08
CA PHE A 283 -20.36 -12.17 10.90
C PHE A 283 -19.70 -13.48 11.39
N GLY A 284 -18.43 -13.70 11.11
CA GLY A 284 -17.63 -14.77 11.71
C GLY A 284 -17.21 -14.49 13.16
N SER A 285 -17.40 -13.26 13.66
CA SER A 285 -17.06 -12.85 15.04
C SER A 285 -18.10 -11.89 15.61
N ASP A 286 -18.35 -11.97 16.92
CA ASP A 286 -19.20 -11.01 17.63
C ASP A 286 -18.50 -9.70 18.00
N ALA A 287 -17.17 -9.62 17.77
CA ALA A 287 -16.37 -8.43 18.02
C ALA A 287 -16.69 -7.29 17.03
N HIS A 288 -17.13 -7.64 15.83
CA HIS A 288 -17.29 -6.69 14.72
C HIS A 288 -18.76 -6.52 14.32
N ARG A 289 -19.02 -5.42 13.59
CA ARG A 289 -20.36 -5.11 13.07
C ARG A 289 -20.33 -4.10 11.96
N TRP A 290 -21.36 -4.11 11.12
CA TRP A 290 -21.73 -3.02 10.24
C TRP A 290 -22.72 -2.11 10.92
N GLN A 291 -22.44 -0.81 11.00
CA GLN A 291 -23.27 0.16 11.71
C GLN A 291 -23.63 1.35 10.84
N TRP A 292 -24.81 1.89 11.04
CA TRP A 292 -25.26 3.17 10.46
C TRP A 292 -26.13 3.96 11.43
N THR A 293 -26.24 5.24 11.14
CA THR A 293 -27.01 6.20 11.93
C THR A 293 -27.83 7.08 10.99
N ARG A 294 -28.65 7.96 11.52
CA ARG A 294 -29.37 8.98 10.74
C ARG A 294 -28.46 9.99 10.03
N THR A 295 -27.20 10.08 10.43
CA THR A 295 -26.17 10.94 9.82
C THR A 295 -25.26 10.20 8.85
N SER A 296 -25.40 8.88 8.69
CA SER A 296 -24.72 8.14 7.64
C SER A 296 -25.18 8.60 6.26
N GLU A 297 -24.30 8.54 5.28
CA GLU A 297 -24.65 8.81 3.90
C GLU A 297 -25.63 7.75 3.39
N MET A 298 -26.72 8.18 2.80
CA MET A 298 -27.76 7.30 2.26
C MET A 298 -28.64 8.04 1.27
N SER A 299 -29.42 7.28 0.51
CA SER A 299 -30.45 7.81 -0.38
C SER A 299 -31.56 8.54 0.40
N GLU A 300 -32.29 9.43 -0.28
CA GLU A 300 -33.44 10.13 0.33
C GLU A 300 -34.50 9.15 0.82
N SER A 301 -34.76 8.06 0.10
CA SER A 301 -35.70 7.02 0.48
C SER A 301 -35.29 6.31 1.79
N GLN A 302 -34.02 5.91 1.92
CA GLN A 302 -33.50 5.32 3.15
C GLN A 302 -33.52 6.31 4.32
N LYS A 303 -33.18 7.57 4.05
CA LYS A 303 -33.22 8.62 5.06
C LYS A 303 -34.62 8.86 5.59
N ALA A 304 -35.60 8.99 4.71
CA ALA A 304 -37.03 9.18 5.07
C ALA A 304 -37.52 8.00 5.91
N ALA A 305 -37.26 6.75 5.47
CA ALA A 305 -37.67 5.55 6.21
C ALA A 305 -37.02 5.50 7.62
N LEU A 306 -35.72 5.86 7.73
CA LEU A 306 -35.03 5.87 9.02
C LEU A 306 -35.49 7.02 9.92
N ASP A 307 -35.87 8.16 9.36
CA ASP A 307 -36.44 9.28 10.11
C ASP A 307 -37.83 8.93 10.68
N GLU A 308 -38.66 8.18 9.93
CA GLU A 308 -39.95 7.65 10.44
C GLU A 308 -39.71 6.66 11.59
N VAL A 309 -38.74 5.75 11.46
CA VAL A 309 -38.32 4.84 12.57
C VAL A 309 -37.93 5.65 13.80
N ALA A 310 -37.12 6.69 13.60
CA ALA A 310 -36.62 7.52 14.69
C ALA A 310 -37.72 8.27 15.43
N ALA A 311 -38.80 8.65 14.74
CA ALA A 311 -39.95 9.32 15.35
C ALA A 311 -40.70 8.44 16.35
N GLY A 312 -40.57 7.11 16.26
CA GLY A 312 -41.14 6.15 17.21
C GLY A 312 -40.32 5.95 18.49
N PHE A 313 -39.16 6.59 18.62
CA PHE A 313 -38.29 6.52 19.78
C PHE A 313 -38.04 7.91 20.39
N ARG A 314 -37.68 7.98 21.67
CA ARG A 314 -37.22 9.25 22.26
C ARG A 314 -35.96 9.76 21.56
N ALA A 315 -35.03 8.85 21.23
CA ALA A 315 -33.89 9.09 20.38
C ALA A 315 -33.42 7.75 19.81
N LEU A 316 -33.31 7.66 18.50
CA LEU A 316 -32.63 6.56 17.81
C LEU A 316 -31.14 6.85 17.81
N THR A 317 -30.33 5.91 18.33
CA THR A 317 -28.88 6.08 18.44
C THR A 317 -28.18 5.54 17.18
N ASN A 318 -28.34 4.25 16.91
CA ASN A 318 -27.82 3.60 15.70
C ASN A 318 -28.53 2.28 15.41
N LEU A 319 -28.30 1.78 14.21
CA LEU A 319 -28.64 0.42 13.82
C LEU A 319 -27.33 -0.30 13.46
N SER A 320 -27.30 -1.61 13.68
CA SER A 320 -26.15 -2.40 13.28
C SER A 320 -26.53 -3.83 12.92
N LEU A 321 -25.86 -4.39 11.92
CA LEU A 321 -25.84 -5.82 11.63
C LEU A 321 -24.63 -6.44 12.31
N ARG A 322 -24.84 -7.48 13.10
CA ARG A 322 -23.79 -8.13 13.91
C ARG A 322 -24.16 -9.56 14.25
N LEU A 323 -23.14 -10.35 14.59
CA LEU A 323 -23.35 -11.66 15.18
C LEU A 323 -23.74 -11.52 16.66
N VAL A 324 -24.73 -12.30 17.11
CA VAL A 324 -25.10 -12.47 18.53
C VAL A 324 -25.43 -13.94 18.75
N GLY A 325 -24.60 -14.64 19.50
CA GLY A 325 -24.66 -16.10 19.58
C GLY A 325 -24.44 -16.71 18.18
N GLU A 326 -25.42 -17.46 17.70
CA GLU A 326 -25.40 -18.10 16.37
C GLU A 326 -26.19 -17.32 15.31
N ASN A 327 -26.74 -16.15 15.66
CA ASN A 327 -27.61 -15.40 14.76
C ASN A 327 -26.98 -14.07 14.35
N VAL A 328 -27.11 -13.73 13.09
CA VAL A 328 -26.94 -12.35 12.63
C VAL A 328 -28.18 -11.57 13.00
N VAL A 329 -28.02 -10.46 13.70
CA VAL A 329 -29.13 -9.61 14.11
C VAL A 329 -28.97 -8.18 13.59
N MET A 330 -30.10 -7.56 13.27
CA MET A 330 -30.18 -6.11 13.22
C MET A 330 -30.48 -5.62 14.63
N ARG A 331 -29.50 -4.99 15.26
CA ARG A 331 -29.67 -4.34 16.57
C ARG A 331 -30.07 -2.90 16.37
N VAL A 332 -31.18 -2.51 16.98
CA VAL A 332 -31.67 -1.13 17.04
C VAL A 332 -31.37 -0.58 18.43
N GLN A 333 -30.51 0.42 18.52
CA GLN A 333 -30.15 1.09 19.78
C GLN A 333 -30.87 2.44 19.88
N TYR A 334 -31.49 2.68 21.02
CA TYR A 334 -32.32 3.87 21.25
C TYR A 334 -32.33 4.32 22.71
N ARG A 335 -32.87 5.51 22.97
CA ARG A 335 -33.25 5.95 24.31
C ARG A 335 -34.72 5.66 24.58
N ASN A 336 -34.97 4.97 25.67
CA ASN A 336 -36.34 4.68 26.11
C ASN A 336 -37.01 5.92 26.74
N SER A 337 -38.28 5.81 27.14
CA SER A 337 -39.04 6.90 27.75
C SER A 337 -38.42 7.46 29.03
N ARG A 338 -37.60 6.66 29.74
CA ARG A 338 -36.83 7.07 30.94
C ARG A 338 -35.45 7.66 30.60
N ASN A 339 -35.16 7.91 29.32
CA ASN A 339 -33.87 8.39 28.82
C ASN A 339 -32.70 7.45 29.10
N GLN A 340 -32.94 6.15 29.24
CA GLN A 340 -31.91 5.14 29.40
C GLN A 340 -31.58 4.51 28.05
N ASN A 341 -30.35 4.06 27.89
CA ASN A 341 -29.95 3.27 26.72
C ASN A 341 -30.70 1.94 26.72
N ALA A 342 -31.26 1.59 25.60
CA ALA A 342 -31.98 0.34 25.36
C ALA A 342 -31.63 -0.19 23.96
N SER A 343 -31.80 -1.47 23.75
CA SER A 343 -31.66 -2.08 22.42
C SER A 343 -32.66 -3.21 22.24
N VAL A 344 -33.00 -3.48 21.00
CA VAL A 344 -33.76 -4.64 20.55
C VAL A 344 -33.09 -5.26 19.35
N ASP A 345 -33.18 -6.58 19.26
CA ASP A 345 -32.52 -7.37 18.23
C ASP A 345 -33.55 -8.10 17.36
N PHE A 346 -33.32 -8.09 16.06
CA PHE A 346 -34.15 -8.74 15.06
C PHE A 346 -33.27 -9.67 14.22
N ILE A 347 -33.62 -10.95 14.15
CA ILE A 347 -32.83 -11.96 13.42
C ILE A 347 -32.96 -11.70 11.91
N PHE A 348 -31.83 -11.71 11.26
CA PHE A 348 -31.70 -11.68 9.80
C PHE A 348 -30.94 -12.90 9.31
N ASN A 349 -31.47 -13.56 8.30
CA ASN A 349 -30.70 -14.53 7.52
C ASN A 349 -29.91 -13.73 6.46
N VAL A 350 -28.60 -13.94 6.46
CA VAL A 350 -27.67 -13.29 5.52
C VAL A 350 -27.10 -14.35 4.59
N THR A 351 -27.26 -14.15 3.31
CA THR A 351 -26.73 -15.05 2.27
C THR A 351 -25.75 -14.28 1.39
N GLU A 352 -24.53 -14.80 1.27
CA GLU A 352 -23.54 -14.32 0.32
C GLU A 352 -23.85 -14.91 -1.07
N GLU A 353 -23.84 -14.06 -2.08
CA GLU A 353 -24.05 -14.41 -3.49
C GLU A 353 -22.91 -13.83 -4.33
N ALA A 354 -22.69 -14.34 -5.53
CA ALA A 354 -21.57 -13.91 -6.38
C ALA A 354 -21.58 -12.41 -6.76
N ASP A 355 -22.76 -11.77 -6.72
CA ASP A 355 -22.98 -10.36 -7.13
C ASP A 355 -23.60 -9.50 -6.01
N GLY A 356 -23.61 -9.98 -4.78
CA GLY A 356 -24.17 -9.24 -3.65
C GLY A 356 -24.53 -10.08 -2.45
N ILE A 357 -25.30 -9.51 -1.56
CA ILE A 357 -25.83 -10.17 -0.37
C ILE A 357 -27.35 -10.13 -0.37
N THR A 358 -27.98 -11.16 0.17
CA THR A 358 -29.42 -11.15 0.48
C THR A 358 -29.58 -11.08 1.98
N LEU A 359 -30.28 -10.05 2.44
CA LEU A 359 -30.76 -9.92 3.81
C LEU A 359 -32.22 -10.34 3.87
N LYS A 360 -32.61 -11.14 4.86
CA LYS A 360 -33.99 -11.54 5.08
C LYS A 360 -34.35 -11.52 6.55
N TYR A 361 -35.22 -10.60 6.94
CA TYR A 361 -35.76 -10.55 8.29
C TYR A 361 -36.55 -11.85 8.61
N ASP A 362 -36.33 -12.42 9.78
CA ASP A 362 -37.02 -13.61 10.27
C ASP A 362 -37.99 -13.25 11.41
N LYS A 363 -37.45 -12.85 12.56
CA LYS A 363 -38.25 -12.58 13.76
C LYS A 363 -37.46 -11.77 14.80
N PRO A 364 -38.13 -11.16 15.79
CA PRO A 364 -37.42 -10.58 16.93
C PRO A 364 -36.78 -11.69 17.81
N VAL A 365 -35.63 -11.35 18.42
CA VAL A 365 -34.89 -12.31 19.29
C VAL A 365 -35.63 -12.61 20.58
N LEU A 366 -36.27 -11.59 21.18
CA LEU A 366 -36.98 -11.67 22.45
C LEU A 366 -38.33 -10.95 22.39
N ASP A 367 -39.19 -11.21 23.35
CA ASP A 367 -40.49 -10.54 23.53
C ASP A 367 -40.40 -9.01 23.55
N ALA A 368 -39.26 -8.45 24.05
CA ALA A 368 -39.01 -7.02 24.01
C ALA A 368 -39.03 -6.46 22.57
N GLY A 369 -38.43 -7.16 21.60
CA GLY A 369 -38.50 -6.80 20.19
C GLY A 369 -39.91 -6.93 19.63
N ALA A 370 -40.62 -8.00 19.96
CA ALA A 370 -42.00 -8.22 19.56
C ALA A 370 -42.94 -7.10 20.06
N ASN A 371 -42.68 -6.55 21.25
CA ASN A 371 -43.46 -5.46 21.82
C ASN A 371 -43.15 -4.09 21.24
N VAL A 372 -41.93 -3.89 20.71
CA VAL A 372 -41.53 -2.61 20.09
C VAL A 372 -42.17 -2.41 18.70
N LEU A 373 -42.38 -3.48 17.93
CA LEU A 373 -42.97 -3.38 16.60
C LEU A 373 -44.38 -2.78 16.56
N PRO A 374 -45.34 -3.19 17.43
CA PRO A 374 -46.63 -2.54 17.47
C PRO A 374 -46.57 -1.08 17.91
N ALA A 375 -45.61 -0.71 18.75
CA ALA A 375 -45.39 0.65 19.22
C ALA A 375 -44.70 1.55 18.19
N ASN A 376 -43.99 0.95 17.23
CA ASN A 376 -43.27 1.63 16.15
C ASN A 376 -43.50 0.89 14.80
N PRO A 377 -44.62 1.06 14.16
CA PRO A 377 -44.91 0.40 12.87
C PRO A 377 -43.93 0.74 11.75
N ALA A 378 -43.31 1.93 11.78
CA ALA A 378 -42.28 2.31 10.83
C ALA A 378 -41.06 1.42 10.92
N LEU A 379 -40.73 0.92 12.11
CA LEU A 379 -39.63 -0.05 12.28
C LEU A 379 -39.96 -1.38 11.61
N ALA A 380 -41.18 -1.87 11.70
CA ALA A 380 -41.58 -3.09 11.00
C ALA A 380 -41.43 -2.92 9.48
N THR A 381 -41.89 -1.79 8.93
CA THR A 381 -41.71 -1.46 7.53
C THR A 381 -40.24 -1.36 7.14
N TYR A 382 -39.40 -0.77 8.00
CA TYR A 382 -37.95 -0.65 7.75
C TYR A 382 -37.26 -2.03 7.71
N LEU A 383 -37.60 -2.95 8.61
CA LEU A 383 -37.07 -4.32 8.61
C LEU A 383 -37.41 -5.04 7.29
N GLU A 384 -38.64 -4.86 6.79
CA GLU A 384 -39.05 -5.41 5.49
C GLU A 384 -38.32 -4.71 4.31
N THR A 385 -38.11 -3.40 4.37
CA THR A 385 -37.32 -2.66 3.38
C THR A 385 -35.89 -3.16 3.31
N MET A 386 -35.31 -3.55 4.44
CA MET A 386 -33.98 -4.15 4.50
C MET A 386 -33.95 -5.63 4.11
N SER A 387 -35.12 -6.27 3.94
CA SER A 387 -35.25 -7.70 3.56
C SER A 387 -35.21 -7.87 2.05
N GLN A 388 -34.07 -7.62 1.44
CA GLN A 388 -33.88 -7.73 -0.02
C GLN A 388 -32.43 -8.04 -0.36
N LYS A 389 -32.17 -8.23 -1.65
CA LYS A 389 -30.82 -8.33 -2.21
C LYS A 389 -30.19 -6.94 -2.36
N PHE A 390 -28.93 -6.83 -1.97
CA PHE A 390 -28.08 -5.65 -2.14
C PHE A 390 -26.83 -6.00 -2.95
N THR A 391 -26.46 -5.16 -3.89
CA THR A 391 -25.08 -5.11 -4.37
C THR A 391 -24.21 -4.40 -3.32
N VAL A 392 -22.97 -4.87 -3.14
CA VAL A 392 -22.05 -4.33 -2.15
C VAL A 392 -20.83 -3.78 -2.88
N THR A 393 -20.48 -2.53 -2.57
CA THR A 393 -19.29 -1.90 -3.13
C THR A 393 -18.51 -1.21 -2.00
N ALA A 394 -17.21 -1.02 -2.17
CA ALA A 394 -16.42 -0.21 -1.25
C ALA A 394 -16.98 1.22 -1.19
N GLY A 395 -17.02 1.82 0.00
CA GLY A 395 -17.49 3.19 0.18
C GLY A 395 -16.50 4.22 -0.37
N SER A 396 -15.20 3.89 -0.38
CA SER A 396 -14.12 4.70 -0.96
C SER A 396 -13.22 3.83 -1.83
N SER A 397 -12.21 3.19 -1.26
CA SER A 397 -11.28 2.29 -1.94
C SER A 397 -11.45 0.85 -1.43
N ARG A 398 -11.27 -0.13 -2.34
CA ARG A 398 -11.22 -1.55 -1.99
C ARG A 398 -10.03 -1.90 -1.08
N PHE A 399 -8.97 -1.11 -1.11
CA PHE A 399 -7.82 -1.29 -0.22
C PHE A 399 -8.10 -0.93 1.24
N ASN A 400 -9.17 -0.16 1.50
CA ASN A 400 -9.56 0.27 2.84
C ASN A 400 -11.09 0.34 2.95
N MET A 401 -11.71 -0.77 3.26
CA MET A 401 -13.17 -0.93 3.32
C MET A 401 -13.76 -0.64 4.71
N ASN A 402 -13.31 0.41 5.39
CA ASN A 402 -13.93 0.88 6.63
C ASN A 402 -15.41 1.24 6.44
N THR A 403 -15.82 1.49 5.21
CA THR A 403 -17.22 1.71 4.82
C THR A 403 -17.57 0.91 3.58
N LEU A 404 -18.81 0.39 3.55
CA LEU A 404 -19.38 -0.25 2.38
C LEU A 404 -20.69 0.43 2.00
N ARG A 405 -20.96 0.48 0.71
CA ARG A 405 -22.23 0.91 0.16
C ARG A 405 -23.10 -0.30 -0.19
N LEU A 406 -24.23 -0.39 0.44
CA LEU A 406 -25.30 -1.35 0.13
C LEU A 406 -26.30 -0.67 -0.78
N THR A 407 -26.44 -1.15 -2.01
CA THR A 407 -27.42 -0.63 -2.99
C THR A 407 -28.44 -1.71 -3.28
N ALA A 408 -29.73 -1.41 -3.11
CA ALA A 408 -30.79 -2.37 -3.39
C ALA A 408 -30.72 -2.86 -4.84
N ALA A 409 -30.68 -4.16 -5.06
CA ALA A 409 -30.56 -4.73 -6.40
C ALA A 409 -31.80 -4.41 -7.28
N SER A 410 -32.96 -4.16 -6.66
CA SER A 410 -34.21 -3.80 -7.33
C SER A 410 -34.33 -2.31 -7.67
N ASP A 411 -33.55 -1.44 -7.01
CA ASP A 411 -33.60 0.02 -7.18
C ASP A 411 -32.25 0.67 -6.85
N SER A 412 -31.51 1.06 -7.86
CA SER A 412 -30.18 1.70 -7.70
C SER A 412 -30.23 3.08 -6.98
N ASN A 413 -31.39 3.69 -6.87
CA ASN A 413 -31.57 4.92 -6.09
C ASN A 413 -31.82 4.67 -4.61
N ASN A 414 -31.92 3.41 -4.20
CA ASN A 414 -32.09 3.01 -2.80
C ASN A 414 -30.79 2.41 -2.26
N TRP A 415 -30.05 3.19 -1.49
CA TRP A 415 -28.72 2.79 -0.99
C TRP A 415 -28.39 3.40 0.38
N ILE A 416 -27.47 2.77 1.08
CA ILE A 416 -26.96 3.22 2.38
C ILE A 416 -25.47 2.89 2.51
N ILE A 417 -24.71 3.79 3.16
CA ILE A 417 -23.34 3.53 3.62
C ILE A 417 -23.38 2.96 5.04
N VAL A 418 -22.77 1.81 5.19
CA VAL A 418 -22.54 1.17 6.50
C VAL A 418 -21.05 1.25 6.86
N THR A 419 -20.76 1.45 8.14
CA THR A 419 -19.40 1.63 8.66
C THR A 419 -19.02 0.42 9.49
N TYR A 420 -17.79 -0.05 9.32
CA TYR A 420 -17.19 -1.12 10.11
C TYR A 420 -16.85 -0.63 11.54
N TYR A 421 -17.14 -1.46 12.54
CA TYR A 421 -16.82 -1.23 13.94
C TYR A 421 -16.37 -2.51 14.63
#